data_4f2d812727e2127accfc35c569257a4a
#
_entry.id   4f2d812727e2127accfc35c569257a4a
#
_cell.length_a   1.000
_cell.length_b   1.000
_cell.length_c   1.000
_cell.angle_alpha   90.00
_cell.angle_beta   90.00
_cell.angle_gamma   90.00
#
_symmetry.space_group_name_H-M   'P 1'
#
loop_
_entity.id
_entity.type
_entity.pdbx_description
1 polymer ?
#
loop_
_entity_poly.entity_id
_entity_poly.type
_entity_poly.pdbx_seq_one_letter_code
_entity_poly.pdbx_strand_id
1 'polypeptide(L)'
;MLSPAIITLPWRPDAAEHYFAPLSALPWAMLLHSGFADHPHNRFDILVAAPRATLLTRGEQTWVDDGETVVVSAEDPLQLLQQQLDRQPFTPQPHDDLPFLGGALGLFGYDLGRRFERLPSHAQADIALADMAVGIYDWALIVDHQRQQISLLSYDDPQQRLQWLEAQTPTPGETFALTSAWQSNMSRQQYGEKFRQVQAYLHSGDCYQVNLAQRFQASYVGDEWQAFRQLNTVNRAPFSAFIRLDEGAILSLSPERFIQLRQGEIQTRPIKGTLPRLDSPPEDAQQAEKLANSPKDRAENLMIVDLMRNDIGRVAVPGSVRVPELFVVEPFPAVHHLVSTITARLSMTLHASDLLRAAFPGGSITGAPKVRAMEIIDELEPQRRNAWCGSIGYLSYCGNMDTSITIRTLTAWQGQLYCSAGGGIVADSEEAAEYQETFDKVNRILQQLEN
;
A
#
# COMPACT_ATOMS: atom_id res chain seq x y z
N MET A 1 1.49 -2.84 -33.99
CA MET A 1 1.43 -2.33 -32.62
C MET A 1 0.75 -3.41 -31.79
N LEU A 2 1.44 -4.03 -30.87
CA LEU A 2 0.82 -5.05 -30.03
C LEU A 2 0.25 -4.36 -28.78
N SER A 3 -1.02 -4.05 -28.83
CA SER A 3 -1.82 -3.85 -27.63
C SER A 3 -2.27 -5.22 -27.13
N PRO A 4 -2.52 -5.40 -25.83
CA PRO A 4 -3.09 -6.65 -25.36
C PRO A 4 -4.45 -6.89 -26.02
N ALA A 5 -4.79 -8.13 -26.27
CA ALA A 5 -6.14 -8.50 -26.66
C ALA A 5 -7.05 -8.42 -25.43
N ILE A 6 -8.23 -7.86 -25.60
CA ILE A 6 -9.18 -7.65 -24.50
C ILE A 6 -10.49 -8.33 -24.86
N ILE A 7 -11.01 -9.15 -23.94
CA ILE A 7 -12.36 -9.71 -24.02
C ILE A 7 -13.19 -9.24 -22.83
N THR A 8 -14.48 -9.04 -23.07
CA THR A 8 -15.43 -8.66 -22.02
C THR A 8 -16.13 -9.93 -21.52
N LEU A 9 -16.19 -10.09 -20.21
CA LEU A 9 -16.86 -11.18 -19.53
C LEU A 9 -18.23 -10.74 -19.01
N PRO A 10 -19.18 -11.66 -18.81
CA PRO A 10 -20.47 -11.35 -18.22
C PRO A 10 -20.31 -10.70 -16.85
N TRP A 11 -21.04 -9.60 -16.62
CA TRP A 11 -21.00 -8.89 -15.36
C TRP A 11 -21.50 -9.75 -14.18
N ARG A 12 -20.76 -9.65 -13.09
CA ARG A 12 -21.17 -10.16 -11.78
C ARG A 12 -20.57 -9.28 -10.69
N PRO A 13 -21.33 -8.94 -9.64
CA PRO A 13 -20.86 -8.00 -8.61
C PRO A 13 -19.75 -8.59 -7.73
N ASP A 14 -19.65 -9.90 -7.61
CA ASP A 14 -18.64 -10.64 -6.85
C ASP A 14 -17.45 -11.12 -7.70
N ALA A 15 -17.23 -10.51 -8.87
CA ALA A 15 -16.24 -10.96 -9.84
C ALA A 15 -14.83 -11.14 -9.27
N ALA A 16 -14.36 -10.17 -8.49
CA ALA A 16 -13.02 -10.23 -7.91
C ALA A 16 -12.85 -11.46 -7.01
N GLU A 17 -13.81 -11.71 -6.13
CA GLU A 17 -13.79 -12.89 -5.26
C GLU A 17 -13.97 -14.19 -6.04
N HIS A 18 -14.91 -14.22 -6.96
CA HIS A 18 -15.21 -15.41 -7.77
C HIS A 18 -14.00 -15.90 -8.56
N TYR A 19 -13.30 -14.98 -9.25
CA TYR A 19 -12.14 -15.35 -10.06
C TYR A 19 -10.85 -15.49 -9.26
N PHE A 20 -10.74 -14.79 -8.13
CA PHE A 20 -9.50 -14.83 -7.33
C PHE A 20 -9.48 -15.98 -6.31
N ALA A 21 -10.59 -16.37 -5.72
CA ALA A 21 -10.62 -17.42 -4.70
C ALA A 21 -9.93 -18.72 -5.15
N PRO A 22 -10.14 -19.21 -6.39
CA PRO A 22 -9.42 -20.39 -6.89
C PRO A 22 -7.90 -20.20 -7.04
N LEU A 23 -7.44 -18.95 -7.15
CA LEU A 23 -6.03 -18.59 -7.33
C LEU A 23 -5.33 -18.25 -6.02
N SER A 24 -6.06 -18.04 -4.95
CA SER A 24 -5.56 -17.44 -3.70
C SER A 24 -4.43 -18.23 -3.03
N ALA A 25 -4.32 -19.53 -3.29
CA ALA A 25 -3.25 -20.39 -2.80
C ALA A 25 -2.02 -20.41 -3.73
N LEU A 26 -2.13 -19.90 -4.95
CA LEU A 26 -1.02 -19.90 -5.89
C LEU A 26 -0.01 -18.82 -5.52
N PRO A 27 1.27 -19.14 -5.37
CA PRO A 27 2.31 -18.12 -5.21
C PRO A 27 2.26 -17.09 -6.33
N TRP A 28 2.45 -15.82 -5.97
CA TRP A 28 2.38 -14.68 -6.87
C TRP A 28 0.98 -14.35 -7.42
N ALA A 29 -0.06 -15.00 -6.93
CA ALA A 29 -1.42 -14.51 -7.14
C ALA A 29 -1.66 -13.26 -6.30
N MET A 30 -2.16 -12.21 -6.92
CA MET A 30 -2.35 -10.90 -6.29
C MET A 30 -3.69 -10.30 -6.68
N LEU A 31 -4.37 -9.70 -5.71
CA LEU A 31 -5.62 -8.99 -5.88
C LEU A 31 -5.46 -7.57 -5.34
N LEU A 32 -5.74 -6.59 -6.18
CA LEU A 32 -5.99 -5.21 -5.75
C LEU A 32 -7.50 -5.01 -5.76
N HIS A 33 -8.06 -4.68 -4.61
CA HIS A 33 -9.51 -4.58 -4.41
C HIS A 33 -9.86 -3.16 -3.97
N SER A 34 -10.76 -2.50 -4.70
CA SER A 34 -11.18 -1.13 -4.39
C SER A 34 -12.17 -1.05 -3.22
N GLY A 35 -12.49 -2.18 -2.62
CA GLY A 35 -13.51 -2.26 -1.59
C GLY A 35 -14.91 -2.03 -2.17
N PHE A 36 -15.89 -2.16 -1.31
CA PHE A 36 -17.29 -1.85 -1.66
C PHE A 36 -17.64 -0.41 -1.28
N ALA A 37 -16.63 0.44 -1.07
CA ALA A 37 -16.86 1.81 -0.64
C ALA A 37 -17.48 2.61 -1.76
N ASP A 38 -18.59 3.24 -1.49
CA ASP A 38 -19.23 4.22 -2.36
C ASP A 38 -18.42 5.53 -2.35
N HIS A 39 -17.26 5.47 -3.00
CA HIS A 39 -16.33 6.59 -3.08
C HIS A 39 -15.92 6.82 -4.54
N PRO A 40 -15.87 8.07 -5.01
CA PRO A 40 -15.60 8.38 -6.43
C PRO A 40 -14.24 7.88 -6.96
N HIS A 41 -13.29 7.58 -6.07
CA HIS A 41 -11.99 7.03 -6.45
C HIS A 41 -11.93 5.49 -6.39
N ASN A 42 -12.98 4.82 -5.95
CA ASN A 42 -13.07 3.36 -5.85
C ASN A 42 -13.77 2.82 -7.08
N ARG A 43 -12.99 2.45 -8.06
CA ARG A 43 -13.55 2.03 -9.34
C ARG A 43 -13.14 0.62 -9.75
N PHE A 44 -11.86 0.27 -9.60
CA PHE A 44 -11.30 -0.92 -10.20
C PHE A 44 -10.86 -1.96 -9.18
N ASP A 45 -11.11 -3.24 -9.50
CA ASP A 45 -10.36 -4.35 -8.94
C ASP A 45 -9.45 -4.91 -10.02
N ILE A 46 -8.24 -5.31 -9.65
CA ILE A 46 -7.26 -5.89 -10.56
C ILE A 46 -6.76 -7.20 -9.97
N LEU A 47 -6.82 -8.25 -10.78
CA LEU A 47 -6.44 -9.60 -10.40
C LEU A 47 -5.40 -10.13 -11.37
N VAL A 48 -4.30 -10.66 -10.83
CA VAL A 48 -3.21 -11.28 -11.58
C VAL A 48 -2.71 -12.55 -10.90
N ALA A 49 -2.14 -13.45 -11.69
CA ALA A 49 -1.45 -14.66 -11.22
C ALA A 49 -0.52 -15.15 -12.32
N ALA A 50 0.28 -16.18 -12.03
CA ALA A 50 1.20 -16.78 -13.00
C ALA A 50 2.04 -15.72 -13.75
N PRO A 51 2.95 -15.01 -13.06
CA PRO A 51 3.77 -13.96 -13.66
C PRO A 51 4.75 -14.56 -14.69
N ARG A 52 5.10 -13.75 -15.70
CA ARG A 52 6.17 -14.06 -16.64
C ARG A 52 7.53 -14.05 -15.96
N ALA A 53 7.73 -13.13 -15.02
CA ALA A 53 8.95 -12.98 -14.25
C ALA A 53 8.62 -12.50 -12.84
N THR A 54 9.53 -12.73 -11.92
CA THR A 54 9.44 -12.23 -10.55
C THR A 54 10.70 -11.51 -10.15
N LEU A 55 10.56 -10.45 -9.35
CA LEU A 55 11.66 -9.74 -8.71
C LEU A 55 11.46 -9.80 -7.20
N LEU A 56 12.47 -10.28 -6.51
CA LEU A 56 12.45 -10.43 -5.07
C LEU A 56 13.71 -9.81 -4.47
N THR A 57 13.56 -8.75 -3.69
CA THR A 57 14.69 -8.07 -3.04
C THR A 57 14.74 -8.42 -1.57
N ARG A 58 15.93 -8.82 -1.10
CA ARG A 58 16.27 -9.01 0.32
C ARG A 58 17.60 -8.33 0.59
N GLY A 59 17.60 -7.31 1.44
CA GLY A 59 18.81 -6.54 1.73
C GLY A 59 19.43 -5.95 0.45
N GLU A 60 20.69 -6.26 0.22
CA GLU A 60 21.48 -5.71 -0.90
C GLU A 60 21.27 -6.43 -2.23
N GLN A 61 20.50 -7.51 -2.26
CA GLN A 61 20.37 -8.34 -3.45
C GLN A 61 18.93 -8.45 -3.94
N THR A 62 18.80 -8.55 -5.25
CA THR A 62 17.53 -8.82 -5.93
C THR A 62 17.69 -10.06 -6.82
N TRP A 63 16.76 -11.00 -6.65
CA TRP A 63 16.62 -12.18 -7.50
C TRP A 63 15.61 -11.87 -8.58
N VAL A 64 16.05 -11.93 -9.83
CA VAL A 64 15.19 -11.80 -11.01
C VAL A 64 15.05 -13.17 -11.63
N ASP A 65 13.85 -13.72 -11.58
CA ASP A 65 13.51 -15.04 -12.13
C ASP A 65 12.55 -14.84 -13.32
N ASP A 66 12.96 -15.20 -14.51
CA ASP A 66 12.14 -15.10 -15.74
C ASP A 66 11.53 -16.46 -16.16
N GLY A 67 11.59 -17.45 -15.28
CA GLY A 67 11.09 -18.81 -15.51
C GLY A 67 12.08 -19.74 -16.21
N GLU A 68 13.13 -19.20 -16.84
CA GLU A 68 14.22 -19.97 -17.45
C GLU A 68 15.51 -19.84 -16.65
N THR A 69 15.81 -18.63 -16.19
CA THR A 69 17.03 -18.32 -15.45
C THR A 69 16.74 -17.45 -14.24
N VAL A 70 17.57 -17.61 -13.21
CA VAL A 70 17.57 -16.73 -12.04
C VAL A 70 18.85 -15.94 -12.02
N VAL A 71 18.75 -14.61 -12.06
CA VAL A 71 19.88 -13.69 -11.96
C VAL A 71 19.82 -12.98 -10.61
N VAL A 72 20.95 -12.96 -9.91
CA VAL A 72 21.09 -12.22 -8.64
C VAL A 72 21.90 -10.96 -8.91
N SER A 73 21.39 -9.80 -8.51
CA SER A 73 22.00 -8.51 -8.76
C SER A 73 21.96 -7.62 -7.53
N ALA A 74 23.00 -6.82 -7.34
CA ALA A 74 23.08 -5.75 -6.34
C ALA A 74 22.72 -4.36 -6.91
N GLU A 75 22.29 -4.29 -8.17
CA GLU A 75 21.82 -3.05 -8.77
C GLU A 75 20.56 -2.54 -8.10
N ASP A 76 20.22 -1.27 -8.34
CA ASP A 76 19.00 -0.67 -7.82
C ASP A 76 17.76 -1.51 -8.19
N PRO A 77 16.98 -1.98 -7.22
CA PRO A 77 15.85 -2.88 -7.48
C PRO A 77 14.77 -2.26 -8.38
N LEU A 78 14.57 -0.95 -8.36
CA LEU A 78 13.62 -0.28 -9.25
C LEU A 78 14.16 -0.12 -10.67
N GLN A 79 15.48 -0.03 -10.85
CA GLN A 79 16.09 -0.11 -12.18
C GLN A 79 15.96 -1.52 -12.76
N LEU A 80 16.18 -2.55 -11.96
CA LEU A 80 15.97 -3.94 -12.38
C LEU A 80 14.51 -4.19 -12.78
N LEU A 81 13.56 -3.62 -12.02
CA LEU A 81 12.15 -3.68 -12.37
C LEU A 81 11.86 -2.98 -13.69
N GLN A 82 12.40 -1.79 -13.93
CA GLN A 82 12.23 -1.07 -15.18
C GLN A 82 12.82 -1.85 -16.37
N GLN A 83 13.98 -2.49 -16.20
CA GLN A 83 14.57 -3.36 -17.21
C GLN A 83 13.65 -4.51 -17.60
N GLN A 84 12.91 -5.09 -16.64
CA GLN A 84 11.93 -6.13 -16.92
C GLN A 84 10.69 -5.59 -17.67
N LEU A 85 10.26 -4.38 -17.35
CA LEU A 85 9.18 -3.72 -18.10
C LEU A 85 9.61 -3.40 -19.54
N ASP A 86 10.85 -2.97 -19.72
CA ASP A 86 11.41 -2.61 -21.03
C ASP A 86 11.67 -3.83 -21.95
N ARG A 87 11.64 -5.04 -21.42
CA ARG A 87 11.66 -6.27 -22.24
C ARG A 87 10.43 -6.43 -23.11
N GLN A 88 9.34 -5.76 -22.80
CA GLN A 88 8.20 -5.68 -23.70
C GLN A 88 8.62 -4.93 -24.96
N PRO A 89 8.48 -5.53 -26.17
CA PRO A 89 9.08 -4.97 -27.39
C PRO A 89 8.44 -3.64 -27.84
N PHE A 90 7.35 -3.25 -27.24
CA PHE A 90 6.69 -1.96 -27.47
C PHE A 90 5.90 -1.53 -26.23
N THR A 91 5.83 -0.22 -26.05
CA THR A 91 5.00 0.39 -25.01
C THR A 91 3.58 0.53 -25.53
N PRO A 92 2.58 -0.18 -24.92
CA PRO A 92 1.19 0.02 -25.30
C PRO A 92 0.75 1.44 -24.97
N GLN A 93 -0.12 1.99 -25.81
CA GLN A 93 -0.71 3.28 -25.50
C GLN A 93 -1.65 3.16 -24.31
N PRO A 94 -1.72 4.17 -23.41
CA PRO A 94 -2.70 4.20 -22.35
C PRO A 94 -4.12 4.01 -22.90
N HIS A 95 -4.90 3.23 -22.21
CA HIS A 95 -6.31 3.01 -22.52
C HIS A 95 -7.18 3.94 -21.68
N ASP A 96 -8.19 4.57 -22.27
CA ASP A 96 -9.02 5.54 -21.55
C ASP A 96 -9.75 4.92 -20.35
N ASP A 97 -10.16 3.67 -20.49
CA ASP A 97 -10.99 2.97 -19.51
C ASP A 97 -10.26 1.97 -18.62
N LEU A 98 -9.09 1.49 -19.04
CA LEU A 98 -8.33 0.49 -18.27
C LEU A 98 -7.07 1.11 -17.68
N PRO A 99 -6.91 1.05 -16.35
CA PRO A 99 -5.78 1.68 -15.67
C PRO A 99 -4.47 0.90 -15.82
N PHE A 100 -4.56 -0.41 -16.03
CA PHE A 100 -3.45 -1.36 -16.06
C PHE A 100 -3.53 -2.22 -17.32
N LEU A 101 -2.47 -2.24 -18.10
CA LEU A 101 -2.37 -3.01 -19.34
C LEU A 101 -1.29 -4.09 -19.26
N GLY A 102 -1.18 -4.77 -18.13
CA GLY A 102 -0.06 -5.65 -17.82
C GLY A 102 1.15 -4.86 -17.33
N GLY A 103 2.13 -5.56 -16.82
CA GLY A 103 3.34 -4.99 -16.22
C GLY A 103 3.62 -5.49 -14.83
N ALA A 104 4.25 -4.66 -14.02
CA ALA A 104 4.65 -4.97 -12.66
C ALA A 104 3.48 -4.76 -11.68
N LEU A 105 3.32 -5.69 -10.75
CA LEU A 105 2.38 -5.56 -9.62
C LEU A 105 2.95 -6.28 -8.41
N GLY A 106 2.89 -5.64 -7.24
CA GLY A 106 3.33 -6.29 -6.02
C GLY A 106 3.59 -5.38 -4.84
N LEU A 107 4.46 -5.85 -3.96
CA LEU A 107 4.84 -5.23 -2.70
C LEU A 107 6.17 -4.49 -2.82
N PHE A 108 6.17 -3.26 -2.33
CA PHE A 108 7.35 -2.46 -2.05
C PHE A 108 7.37 -2.22 -0.53
N GLY A 109 8.08 -3.07 0.21
CA GLY A 109 8.13 -2.99 1.67
C GLY A 109 8.85 -1.74 2.15
N TYR A 110 8.55 -1.30 3.37
CA TYR A 110 9.18 -0.12 3.98
C TYR A 110 10.71 -0.18 3.94
N ASP A 111 11.27 -1.34 4.26
CA ASP A 111 12.73 -1.53 4.33
C ASP A 111 13.43 -1.52 2.96
N LEU A 112 12.68 -1.54 1.85
CA LEU A 112 13.22 -1.24 0.52
C LEU A 112 13.87 0.15 0.48
N GLY A 113 13.40 1.09 1.29
CA GLY A 113 13.98 2.42 1.44
C GLY A 113 15.46 2.43 1.83
N ARG A 114 15.95 1.35 2.45
CA ARG A 114 17.38 1.17 2.77
C ARG A 114 18.27 1.01 1.53
N ARG A 115 17.69 0.73 0.40
CA ARG A 115 18.38 0.70 -0.88
C ARG A 115 18.50 2.09 -1.51
N PHE A 116 17.73 3.05 -1.05
CA PHE A 116 17.69 4.42 -1.57
C PHE A 116 18.41 5.41 -0.66
N GLU A 117 18.41 5.15 0.65
CA GLU A 117 19.01 6.00 1.68
C GLU A 117 19.90 5.16 2.61
N ARG A 118 20.98 5.77 3.09
CA ARG A 118 21.81 5.16 4.12
C ARG A 118 21.15 5.32 5.47
N LEU A 119 20.67 4.21 6.01
CA LEU A 119 20.02 4.18 7.32
C LEU A 119 20.83 3.33 8.30
N PRO A 120 20.79 3.65 9.60
CA PRO A 120 21.34 2.77 10.63
C PRO A 120 20.58 1.43 10.65
N SER A 121 21.15 0.44 11.31
CA SER A 121 20.59 -0.91 11.43
C SER A 121 20.54 -1.33 12.89
N HIS A 122 19.71 -0.67 13.68
CA HIS A 122 19.47 -0.98 15.08
C HIS A 122 18.27 -1.93 15.24
N ALA A 123 17.22 -1.72 14.46
CA ALA A 123 16.02 -2.51 14.51
C ALA A 123 16.28 -3.94 14.00
N GLN A 124 15.72 -4.93 14.71
CA GLN A 124 15.88 -6.34 14.38
C GLN A 124 15.05 -6.73 13.13
N ALA A 125 15.69 -7.36 12.16
CA ALA A 125 15.02 -7.95 11.01
C ALA A 125 14.54 -9.37 11.36
N ASP A 126 13.39 -9.49 11.96
CA ASP A 126 12.85 -10.76 12.49
C ASP A 126 11.83 -11.44 11.56
N ILE A 127 11.37 -10.75 10.52
CA ILE A 127 10.49 -11.30 9.48
C ILE A 127 11.32 -11.42 8.20
N ALA A 128 11.57 -12.63 7.75
CA ALA A 128 12.39 -12.88 6.57
C ALA A 128 11.61 -12.83 5.25
N LEU A 129 10.48 -12.11 5.20
CA LEU A 129 9.82 -11.79 3.94
C LEU A 129 10.62 -10.72 3.17
N ALA A 130 10.44 -10.70 1.86
CA ALA A 130 11.16 -9.82 0.98
C ALA A 130 10.88 -8.33 1.26
N ASP A 131 11.89 -7.49 1.05
CA ASP A 131 11.75 -6.03 1.07
C ASP A 131 10.99 -5.53 -0.16
N MET A 132 11.09 -6.23 -1.29
CA MET A 132 10.30 -6.04 -2.50
C MET A 132 9.92 -7.39 -3.07
N ALA A 133 8.66 -7.57 -3.44
CA ALA A 133 8.17 -8.77 -4.12
C ALA A 133 7.19 -8.35 -5.22
N VAL A 134 7.65 -8.35 -6.46
CA VAL A 134 6.92 -7.86 -7.62
C VAL A 134 6.93 -8.90 -8.72
N GLY A 135 5.74 -9.22 -9.26
CA GLY A 135 5.58 -10.03 -10.45
C GLY A 135 5.42 -9.18 -11.71
N ILE A 136 5.85 -9.71 -12.85
CA ILE A 136 5.61 -9.14 -14.17
C ILE A 136 4.53 -9.98 -14.85
N TYR A 137 3.42 -9.35 -15.14
CA TYR A 137 2.21 -10.03 -15.63
C TYR A 137 1.86 -9.57 -17.02
N ASP A 138 1.71 -10.53 -17.93
CA ASP A 138 1.32 -10.30 -19.33
C ASP A 138 -0.19 -10.48 -19.55
N TRP A 139 -0.94 -10.58 -18.48
CA TRP A 139 -2.39 -10.65 -18.46
C TRP A 139 -2.94 -10.09 -17.16
N ALA A 140 -4.20 -9.67 -17.18
CA ALA A 140 -4.94 -9.27 -15.97
C ALA A 140 -6.45 -9.39 -16.20
N LEU A 141 -7.18 -9.62 -15.11
CA LEU A 141 -8.64 -9.45 -15.08
C LEU A 141 -8.94 -8.17 -14.30
N ILE A 142 -9.70 -7.28 -14.93
CA ILE A 142 -10.05 -5.97 -14.36
C ILE A 142 -11.56 -5.84 -14.24
N VAL A 143 -12.02 -5.53 -13.04
CA VAL A 143 -13.44 -5.28 -12.74
C VAL A 143 -13.63 -3.77 -12.62
N ASP A 144 -14.46 -3.19 -13.48
CA ASP A 144 -14.87 -1.79 -13.42
C ASP A 144 -16.26 -1.69 -12.79
N HIS A 145 -16.30 -1.33 -11.51
CA HIS A 145 -17.54 -1.23 -10.76
C HIS A 145 -18.45 -0.08 -11.25
N GLN A 146 -17.86 0.99 -11.76
CA GLN A 146 -18.62 2.13 -12.26
C GLN A 146 -19.35 1.82 -13.56
N ARG A 147 -18.70 1.10 -14.48
CA ARG A 147 -19.29 0.69 -15.76
C ARG A 147 -19.96 -0.67 -15.72
N GLN A 148 -19.84 -1.39 -14.61
CA GLN A 148 -20.29 -2.79 -14.48
C GLN A 148 -19.73 -3.66 -15.60
N GLN A 149 -18.43 -3.60 -15.81
CA GLN A 149 -17.73 -4.30 -16.87
C GLN A 149 -16.56 -5.11 -16.31
N ILE A 150 -16.42 -6.33 -16.79
CA ILE A 150 -15.27 -7.20 -16.50
C ILE A 150 -14.49 -7.38 -17.79
N SER A 151 -13.21 -7.03 -17.75
CA SER A 151 -12.29 -7.15 -18.88
C SER A 151 -11.17 -8.12 -18.56
N LEU A 152 -10.94 -9.06 -19.43
CA LEU A 152 -9.76 -9.93 -19.41
C LEU A 152 -8.83 -9.48 -20.53
N LEU A 153 -7.66 -8.97 -20.17
CA LEU A 153 -6.62 -8.59 -21.12
C LEU A 153 -5.48 -9.62 -21.10
N SER A 154 -4.91 -9.90 -22.26
CA SER A 154 -3.75 -10.78 -22.39
C SER A 154 -2.91 -10.40 -23.61
N TYR A 155 -1.59 -10.53 -23.49
CA TYR A 155 -0.66 -10.43 -24.63
C TYR A 155 -0.57 -11.73 -25.41
N ASP A 156 -1.03 -12.83 -24.82
CA ASP A 156 -1.31 -14.11 -25.48
C ASP A 156 -2.81 -14.20 -25.83
N ASP A 157 -3.27 -15.38 -26.21
CA ASP A 157 -4.69 -15.62 -26.50
C ASP A 157 -5.56 -15.45 -25.23
N PRO A 158 -6.44 -14.44 -25.16
CA PRO A 158 -7.29 -14.24 -24.01
C PRO A 158 -8.32 -15.35 -23.78
N GLN A 159 -8.71 -16.09 -24.82
CA GLN A 159 -9.63 -17.22 -24.67
C GLN A 159 -8.92 -18.40 -23.96
N GLN A 160 -7.67 -18.66 -24.29
CA GLN A 160 -6.89 -19.66 -23.57
C GLN A 160 -6.67 -19.24 -22.10
N ARG A 161 -6.44 -17.96 -21.85
CA ARG A 161 -6.32 -17.45 -20.48
C ARG A 161 -7.63 -17.59 -19.70
N LEU A 162 -8.77 -17.34 -20.34
CA LEU A 162 -10.07 -17.54 -19.72
C LEU A 162 -10.30 -19.01 -19.38
N GLN A 163 -10.02 -19.94 -20.31
CA GLN A 163 -10.11 -21.38 -20.06
C GLN A 163 -9.23 -21.80 -18.88
N TRP A 164 -8.01 -21.26 -18.80
CA TRP A 164 -7.12 -21.53 -17.68
C TRP A 164 -7.72 -21.03 -16.36
N LEU A 165 -8.30 -19.81 -16.32
CA LEU A 165 -8.96 -19.26 -15.13
C LEU A 165 -10.15 -20.12 -14.69
N GLU A 166 -11.00 -20.51 -15.62
CA GLU A 166 -12.20 -21.32 -15.34
C GLU A 166 -11.86 -22.76 -14.92
N ALA A 167 -10.69 -23.24 -15.29
CA ALA A 167 -10.19 -24.57 -14.89
C ALA A 167 -9.61 -24.56 -13.46
N GLN A 168 -9.35 -23.40 -12.86
CA GLN A 168 -8.84 -23.32 -11.51
C GLN A 168 -9.96 -23.67 -10.51
N THR A 169 -9.61 -24.50 -9.55
CA THR A 169 -10.53 -24.89 -8.47
C THR A 169 -9.98 -24.40 -7.14
N PRO A 170 -10.85 -23.91 -6.23
CA PRO A 170 -10.42 -23.56 -4.91
C PRO A 170 -9.73 -24.75 -4.22
N THR A 171 -8.54 -24.52 -3.70
CA THR A 171 -7.89 -25.50 -2.83
C THR A 171 -8.61 -25.47 -1.48
N PRO A 172 -9.16 -26.58 -1.00
CA PRO A 172 -9.72 -26.64 0.34
C PRO A 172 -8.63 -26.35 1.35
N GLY A 173 -8.70 -25.18 1.98
CA GLY A 173 -7.80 -24.78 3.07
C GLY A 173 -8.42 -25.12 4.42
N GLU A 174 -7.57 -25.26 5.43
CA GLU A 174 -8.04 -25.29 6.82
C GLU A 174 -8.72 -23.96 7.16
N THR A 175 -9.74 -24.02 8.02
CA THR A 175 -10.42 -22.82 8.49
C THR A 175 -9.42 -21.93 9.24
N PHE A 176 -9.39 -20.65 8.88
CA PHE A 176 -8.55 -19.68 9.56
C PHE A 176 -8.99 -19.48 11.01
N ALA A 177 -8.04 -19.53 11.93
CA ALA A 177 -8.27 -19.20 13.33
C ALA A 177 -6.99 -18.73 14.01
N LEU A 178 -7.12 -17.73 14.90
CA LEU A 178 -6.02 -17.39 15.81
C LEU A 178 -5.85 -18.48 16.85
N THR A 179 -4.60 -18.80 17.17
CA THR A 179 -4.23 -19.80 18.18
C THR A 179 -3.62 -19.17 19.42
N SER A 180 -3.42 -17.87 19.43
CA SER A 180 -2.98 -17.07 20.58
C SER A 180 -3.71 -15.73 20.62
N ALA A 181 -3.69 -15.08 21.78
CA ALA A 181 -4.07 -13.67 21.88
C ALA A 181 -3.04 -12.78 21.19
N TRP A 182 -3.47 -11.57 20.80
CA TRP A 182 -2.57 -10.54 20.30
C TRP A 182 -1.64 -10.03 21.39
N GLN A 183 -0.37 -9.88 21.07
CA GLN A 183 0.65 -9.33 21.96
C GLN A 183 1.39 -8.19 21.27
N SER A 184 1.62 -7.10 21.99
CA SER A 184 2.46 -6.00 21.50
C SER A 184 3.95 -6.33 21.67
N ASN A 185 4.77 -5.79 20.78
CA ASN A 185 6.23 -5.87 20.87
C ASN A 185 6.84 -4.95 21.93
N MET A 186 6.01 -4.14 22.62
CA MET A 186 6.44 -3.26 23.70
C MET A 186 5.35 -3.08 24.74
N SER A 187 5.78 -2.83 25.99
CA SER A 187 4.87 -2.43 27.06
C SER A 187 4.45 -0.95 26.94
N ARG A 188 3.39 -0.57 27.71
CA ARG A 188 3.00 0.84 27.84
C ARG A 188 4.15 1.73 28.31
N GLN A 189 4.96 1.25 29.25
CA GLN A 189 6.13 1.99 29.75
C GLN A 189 7.18 2.16 28.67
N GLN A 190 7.52 1.10 27.93
CA GLN A 190 8.48 1.17 26.83
C GLN A 190 8.04 2.12 25.72
N TYR A 191 6.74 2.11 25.37
CA TYR A 191 6.21 3.09 24.44
C TYR A 191 6.42 4.54 24.96
N GLY A 192 6.11 4.80 26.23
CA GLY A 192 6.32 6.10 26.86
C GLY A 192 7.77 6.55 26.84
N GLU A 193 8.72 5.66 27.08
CA GLU A 193 10.15 5.95 26.99
C GLU A 193 10.55 6.37 25.57
N LYS A 194 10.09 5.65 24.55
CA LYS A 194 10.32 5.97 23.14
C LYS A 194 9.64 7.29 22.74
N PHE A 195 8.43 7.51 23.18
CA PHE A 195 7.71 8.77 22.98
C PHE A 195 8.52 9.97 23.52
N ARG A 196 9.05 9.87 24.74
CA ARG A 196 9.87 10.94 25.33
C ARG A 196 11.18 11.15 24.59
N GLN A 197 11.78 10.11 24.03
CA GLN A 197 12.95 10.24 23.16
C GLN A 197 12.60 10.98 21.86
N VAL A 198 11.46 10.68 21.24
CA VAL A 198 10.97 11.45 20.08
C VAL A 198 10.76 12.91 20.46
N GLN A 199 10.14 13.19 21.61
CA GLN A 199 9.95 14.56 22.08
C GLN A 199 11.29 15.31 22.28
N ALA A 200 12.31 14.64 22.78
CA ALA A 200 13.64 15.22 22.90
C ALA A 200 14.22 15.60 21.53
N TYR A 201 14.08 14.74 20.52
CA TYR A 201 14.49 15.04 19.13
C TYR A 201 13.71 16.20 18.51
N LEU A 202 12.40 16.26 18.76
CA LEU A 202 11.56 17.39 18.29
C LEU A 202 12.00 18.72 18.92
N HIS A 203 12.25 18.74 20.22
CA HIS A 203 12.66 19.94 20.94
C HIS A 203 14.09 20.38 20.62
N SER A 204 14.98 19.44 20.28
CA SER A 204 16.35 19.77 19.83
C SER A 204 16.40 20.27 18.39
N GLY A 205 15.31 20.17 17.64
CA GLY A 205 15.23 20.58 16.24
C GLY A 205 15.79 19.55 15.25
N ASP A 206 15.99 18.30 15.68
CA ASP A 206 16.40 17.20 14.77
C ASP A 206 15.32 16.88 13.74
N CYS A 207 14.06 17.00 14.14
CA CYS A 207 12.90 16.75 13.27
C CYS A 207 11.68 17.56 13.74
N TYR A 208 10.65 17.60 12.89
CA TYR A 208 9.37 18.27 13.17
C TYR A 208 8.26 17.28 13.46
N GLN A 209 8.38 16.08 12.90
CA GLN A 209 7.45 14.97 13.08
C GLN A 209 8.19 13.65 12.92
N VAL A 210 7.85 12.67 13.76
CA VAL A 210 8.28 11.27 13.62
C VAL A 210 7.09 10.38 13.84
N ASN A 211 6.85 9.44 12.92
CA ASN A 211 5.87 8.38 13.11
C ASN A 211 6.46 7.30 14.03
N LEU A 212 5.83 7.07 15.18
CA LEU A 212 6.22 6.04 16.13
C LEU A 212 5.16 4.96 16.20
N ALA A 213 5.56 3.70 16.09
CA ALA A 213 4.67 2.56 16.03
C ALA A 213 4.97 1.49 17.08
N GLN A 214 3.94 0.71 17.39
CA GLN A 214 4.07 -0.60 18.00
C GLN A 214 3.54 -1.67 17.06
N ARG A 215 3.97 -2.92 17.25
CA ARG A 215 3.58 -4.07 16.44
C ARG A 215 2.89 -5.12 17.29
N PHE A 216 1.71 -5.53 16.85
CA PHE A 216 0.96 -6.65 17.43
C PHE A 216 1.26 -7.94 16.67
N GLN A 217 1.29 -9.03 17.39
CA GLN A 217 1.57 -10.36 16.87
C GLN A 217 0.63 -11.38 17.49
N ALA A 218 0.15 -12.32 16.69
CA ALA A 218 -0.62 -13.48 17.14
C ALA A 218 -0.26 -14.71 16.29
N SER A 219 -0.33 -15.89 16.89
CA SER A 219 -0.22 -17.14 16.14
C SER A 219 -1.56 -17.49 15.50
N TYR A 220 -1.52 -18.16 14.36
CA TYR A 220 -2.71 -18.60 13.62
C TYR A 220 -2.48 -19.94 12.95
N VAL A 221 -3.59 -20.55 12.52
CA VAL A 221 -3.65 -21.70 11.63
C VAL A 221 -4.65 -21.42 10.53
N GLY A 222 -4.60 -22.16 9.44
CA GLY A 222 -5.57 -22.08 8.35
C GLY A 222 -5.17 -21.09 7.25
N ASP A 223 -6.14 -20.80 6.39
CA ASP A 223 -5.95 -20.07 5.14
C ASP A 223 -6.07 -18.55 5.32
N GLU A 224 -5.03 -17.82 4.98
CA GLU A 224 -4.95 -16.36 5.09
C GLU A 224 -5.93 -15.65 4.14
N TRP A 225 -6.32 -16.28 3.04
CA TRP A 225 -7.36 -15.74 2.16
C TRP A 225 -8.71 -15.62 2.88
N GLN A 226 -9.06 -16.58 3.72
CA GLN A 226 -10.27 -16.52 4.54
C GLN A 226 -10.21 -15.34 5.51
N ALA A 227 -9.06 -15.12 6.15
CA ALA A 227 -8.86 -13.95 7.02
C ALA A 227 -9.04 -12.64 6.25
N PHE A 228 -8.45 -12.54 5.05
CA PHE A 228 -8.61 -11.34 4.21
C PHE A 228 -10.07 -11.07 3.86
N ARG A 229 -10.81 -12.09 3.43
CA ARG A 229 -12.24 -11.96 3.11
C ARG A 229 -13.05 -11.44 4.30
N GLN A 230 -12.82 -12.03 5.47
CA GLN A 230 -13.47 -11.63 6.72
C GLN A 230 -13.19 -10.17 7.06
N LEU A 231 -11.94 -9.75 6.98
CA LEU A 231 -11.53 -8.37 7.23
C LEU A 231 -12.07 -7.38 6.18
N ASN A 232 -12.03 -7.75 4.91
CA ASN A 232 -12.44 -6.89 3.80
C ASN A 232 -13.94 -6.59 3.84
N THR A 233 -14.76 -7.54 4.25
CA THR A 233 -16.22 -7.37 4.42
C THR A 233 -16.55 -6.25 5.40
N VAL A 234 -15.75 -6.11 6.47
CA VAL A 234 -15.99 -5.14 7.54
C VAL A 234 -15.32 -3.80 7.25
N ASN A 235 -14.10 -3.81 6.70
CA ASN A 235 -13.30 -2.58 6.55
C ASN A 235 -13.61 -1.81 5.27
N ARG A 236 -13.96 -2.48 4.17
CA ARG A 236 -14.32 -1.88 2.88
C ARG A 236 -13.36 -0.76 2.45
N ALA A 237 -12.07 -1.01 2.58
CA ALA A 237 -11.05 -0.01 2.31
C ALA A 237 -10.76 0.13 0.81
N PRO A 238 -10.52 1.36 0.31
CA PRO A 238 -10.39 1.62 -1.12
C PRO A 238 -9.13 1.06 -1.77
N PHE A 239 -8.10 0.81 -1.00
CA PHE A 239 -6.82 0.27 -1.46
C PHE A 239 -6.50 -1.06 -0.77
N SER A 240 -7.50 -1.93 -0.69
CA SER A 240 -7.32 -3.29 -0.18
C SER A 240 -6.51 -4.12 -1.15
N ALA A 241 -5.70 -5.04 -0.62
CA ALA A 241 -4.92 -5.95 -1.44
C ALA A 241 -4.67 -7.27 -0.71
N PHE A 242 -4.64 -8.36 -1.48
CA PHE A 242 -4.16 -9.65 -1.03
C PHE A 242 -3.02 -10.10 -1.92
N ILE A 243 -1.88 -10.45 -1.33
CA ILE A 243 -0.70 -10.95 -2.02
C ILE A 243 -0.33 -12.31 -1.45
N ARG A 244 -0.30 -13.33 -2.29
CA ARG A 244 0.26 -14.64 -1.94
C ARG A 244 1.70 -14.71 -2.40
N LEU A 245 2.60 -14.96 -1.47
CA LEU A 245 4.02 -15.24 -1.74
C LEU A 245 4.34 -16.70 -1.43
N ASP A 246 5.53 -17.17 -1.84
CA ASP A 246 5.96 -18.53 -1.56
C ASP A 246 6.00 -18.86 -0.06
N GLU A 247 6.38 -17.88 0.77
CA GLU A 247 6.63 -18.07 2.20
C GLU A 247 5.57 -17.42 3.11
N GLY A 248 4.57 -16.78 2.55
CA GLY A 248 3.56 -16.07 3.35
C GLY A 248 2.57 -15.27 2.53
N ALA A 249 1.86 -14.38 3.20
CA ALA A 249 0.86 -13.54 2.56
C ALA A 249 0.84 -12.13 3.15
N ILE A 250 0.39 -11.17 2.36
CA ILE A 250 0.13 -9.80 2.81
C ILE A 250 -1.36 -9.53 2.64
N LEU A 251 -1.99 -9.09 3.73
CA LEU A 251 -3.40 -8.72 3.80
C LEU A 251 -3.48 -7.23 4.10
N SER A 252 -3.78 -6.43 3.09
CA SER A 252 -3.80 -4.97 3.23
C SER A 252 -5.22 -4.44 3.13
N LEU A 253 -5.59 -3.59 4.08
CA LEU A 253 -6.90 -2.91 4.15
C LEU A 253 -6.68 -1.40 4.16
N SER A 254 -5.81 -0.94 3.26
CA SER A 254 -5.36 0.45 3.26
C SER A 254 -6.44 1.42 2.80
N PRO A 255 -6.64 2.51 3.55
CA PRO A 255 -7.52 3.61 3.13
C PRO A 255 -6.82 4.65 2.27
N GLU A 256 -5.50 4.59 2.11
CA GLU A 256 -4.69 5.71 1.60
C GLU A 256 -3.97 5.35 0.31
N ARG A 257 -4.16 6.21 -0.72
CA ARG A 257 -3.31 6.20 -1.91
C ARG A 257 -1.97 6.81 -1.57
N PHE A 258 -0.89 6.18 -2.05
CA PHE A 258 0.43 6.79 -2.04
C PHE A 258 0.61 7.72 -3.22
N ILE A 259 0.77 7.18 -4.42
CA ILE A 259 0.95 7.96 -5.65
C ILE A 259 0.23 7.28 -6.81
N GLN A 260 -0.49 8.08 -7.60
CA GLN A 260 -0.99 7.71 -8.91
C GLN A 260 -0.26 8.47 -10.00
N LEU A 261 0.11 7.76 -11.06
CA LEU A 261 0.57 8.32 -12.33
C LEU A 261 -0.36 7.81 -13.43
N ARG A 262 -1.04 8.72 -14.10
CA ARG A 262 -1.94 8.37 -15.20
C ARG A 262 -1.72 9.32 -16.37
N GLN A 263 -1.31 8.76 -17.52
CA GLN A 263 -1.05 9.53 -18.73
C GLN A 263 -0.09 10.72 -18.50
N GLY A 264 0.96 10.48 -17.69
CA GLY A 264 1.96 11.49 -17.35
C GLY A 264 1.56 12.46 -16.23
N GLU A 265 0.33 12.41 -15.73
CA GLU A 265 -0.10 13.21 -14.59
C GLU A 265 0.08 12.46 -13.28
N ILE A 266 0.78 13.12 -12.35
CA ILE A 266 1.02 12.64 -10.99
C ILE A 266 -0.08 13.18 -10.10
N GLN A 267 -0.63 12.33 -9.23
CA GLN A 267 -1.53 12.73 -8.16
C GLN A 267 -1.18 12.00 -6.87
N THR A 268 -1.16 12.73 -5.76
CA THR A 268 -1.12 12.16 -4.41
C THR A 268 -2.13 12.88 -3.52
N ARG A 269 -2.73 12.14 -2.59
CA ARG A 269 -3.82 12.65 -1.76
C ARG A 269 -3.60 12.26 -0.30
N PRO A 270 -2.66 12.93 0.40
CA PRO A 270 -2.37 12.62 1.79
C PRO A 270 -3.56 12.91 2.70
N ILE A 271 -3.80 11.98 3.61
CA ILE A 271 -4.84 12.07 4.63
C ILE A 271 -4.17 12.35 5.97
N LYS A 272 -4.57 13.43 6.63
CA LYS A 272 -4.23 13.73 8.02
C LYS A 272 -5.43 14.35 8.71
N GLY A 273 -5.84 13.75 9.79
CA GLY A 273 -7.06 14.09 10.50
C GLY A 273 -8.23 13.18 10.10
N THR A 274 -8.83 12.57 11.11
CA THR A 274 -9.96 11.67 10.96
C THR A 274 -10.90 11.83 12.14
N LEU A 275 -12.17 12.00 11.85
CA LEU A 275 -13.25 11.97 12.86
C LEU A 275 -14.34 10.99 12.45
N PRO A 276 -14.97 10.30 13.39
CA PRO A 276 -16.06 9.37 13.09
C PRO A 276 -17.28 10.08 12.51
N ARG A 277 -17.99 9.39 11.63
CA ARG A 277 -19.34 9.79 11.19
C ARG A 277 -20.32 9.62 12.34
N LEU A 278 -21.33 10.48 12.38
CA LEU A 278 -22.41 10.41 13.35
C LEU A 278 -23.74 10.17 12.64
N ASP A 279 -24.66 9.47 13.32
CA ASP A 279 -25.96 9.12 12.74
C ASP A 279 -26.89 10.33 12.55
N SER A 280 -26.73 11.34 13.40
CA SER A 280 -27.49 12.59 13.32
C SER A 280 -26.87 13.53 12.28
N PRO A 281 -27.56 13.86 11.17
CA PRO A 281 -27.01 14.74 10.14
C PRO A 281 -26.49 16.08 10.63
N PRO A 282 -27.14 16.80 11.57
CA PRO A 282 -26.59 18.04 12.11
C PRO A 282 -25.30 17.84 12.90
N GLU A 283 -25.21 16.76 13.69
CA GLU A 283 -24.03 16.44 14.47
C GLU A 283 -22.89 15.96 13.57
N ASP A 284 -23.19 15.20 12.52
CA ASP A 284 -22.22 14.76 11.53
C ASP A 284 -21.61 15.95 10.76
N ALA A 285 -22.46 16.94 10.41
CA ALA A 285 -21.98 18.18 9.79
C ALA A 285 -21.06 18.98 10.74
N GLN A 286 -21.36 19.02 12.04
CA GLN A 286 -20.51 19.65 13.03
C GLN A 286 -19.16 18.92 13.19
N GLN A 287 -19.14 17.58 13.09
CA GLN A 287 -17.89 16.80 13.07
C GLN A 287 -17.03 17.17 11.87
N ALA A 288 -17.63 17.27 10.68
CA ALA A 288 -16.92 17.69 9.47
C ALA A 288 -16.35 19.12 9.62
N GLU A 289 -17.14 20.06 10.16
CA GLU A 289 -16.70 21.44 10.40
C GLU A 289 -15.58 21.51 11.45
N LYS A 290 -15.69 20.74 12.53
CA LYS A 290 -14.65 20.61 13.56
C LYS A 290 -13.32 20.14 12.95
N LEU A 291 -13.37 19.13 12.09
CA LEU A 291 -12.19 18.62 11.41
C LEU A 291 -11.61 19.66 10.44
N ALA A 292 -12.45 20.31 9.64
CA ALA A 292 -12.04 21.36 8.70
C ALA A 292 -11.32 22.53 9.37
N ASN A 293 -11.67 22.84 10.60
CA ASN A 293 -11.15 23.97 11.37
C ASN A 293 -10.11 23.55 12.44
N SER A 294 -9.72 22.28 12.48
CA SER A 294 -8.70 21.80 13.44
C SER A 294 -7.32 22.38 13.13
N PRO A 295 -6.74 23.24 13.96
CA PRO A 295 -5.40 23.80 13.71
C PRO A 295 -4.32 22.72 13.68
N LYS A 296 -4.43 21.70 14.55
CA LYS A 296 -3.49 20.59 14.63
C LYS A 296 -3.51 19.77 13.33
N ASP A 297 -4.70 19.31 12.90
CA ASP A 297 -4.82 18.46 11.72
C ASP A 297 -4.40 19.21 10.44
N ARG A 298 -4.73 20.49 10.34
CA ARG A 298 -4.31 21.34 9.22
C ARG A 298 -2.78 21.53 9.19
N ALA A 299 -2.15 21.76 10.34
CA ALA A 299 -0.69 21.92 10.42
C ALA A 299 0.03 20.61 10.05
N GLU A 300 -0.42 19.48 10.54
CA GLU A 300 0.13 18.17 10.19
C GLU A 300 -0.07 17.85 8.70
N ASN A 301 -1.26 18.12 8.16
CA ASN A 301 -1.54 17.92 6.74
C ASN A 301 -0.65 18.81 5.86
N LEU A 302 -0.49 20.08 6.20
CA LEU A 302 0.38 21.01 5.46
C LEU A 302 1.83 20.54 5.43
N MET A 303 2.34 20.03 6.54
CA MET A 303 3.70 19.49 6.61
C MET A 303 3.91 18.33 5.64
N ILE A 304 2.94 17.42 5.56
CA ILE A 304 2.99 16.29 4.62
C ILE A 304 2.82 16.77 3.17
N VAL A 305 1.96 17.73 2.91
CA VAL A 305 1.83 18.37 1.59
C VAL A 305 3.17 18.95 1.12
N ASP A 306 3.87 19.68 1.98
CA ASP A 306 5.17 20.27 1.63
C ASP A 306 6.23 19.20 1.37
N LEU A 307 6.25 18.14 2.17
CA LEU A 307 7.15 17.01 1.98
C LEU A 307 6.88 16.29 0.66
N MET A 308 5.62 16.02 0.33
CA MET A 308 5.23 15.38 -0.93
C MET A 308 5.53 16.27 -2.14
N ARG A 309 5.32 17.57 -2.04
CA ARG A 309 5.71 18.53 -3.09
C ARG A 309 7.21 18.49 -3.35
N ASN A 310 8.03 18.43 -2.30
CA ASN A 310 9.47 18.31 -2.44
C ASN A 310 9.87 17.01 -3.12
N ASP A 311 9.30 15.88 -2.71
CA ASP A 311 9.63 14.58 -3.27
C ASP A 311 9.22 14.46 -4.74
N ILE A 312 8.00 14.86 -5.08
CA ILE A 312 7.49 14.85 -6.45
C ILE A 312 8.23 15.87 -7.32
N GLY A 313 8.60 17.01 -6.75
CA GLY A 313 9.34 18.07 -7.45
C GLY A 313 10.67 17.63 -8.05
N ARG A 314 11.28 16.56 -7.51
CA ARG A 314 12.54 16.00 -8.04
C ARG A 314 12.39 15.38 -9.42
N VAL A 315 11.21 14.91 -9.77
CA VAL A 315 10.91 14.17 -11.00
C VAL A 315 9.86 14.85 -11.88
N ALA A 316 9.22 15.89 -11.37
CA ALA A 316 8.20 16.63 -12.10
C ALA A 316 8.80 17.63 -13.08
N VAL A 317 8.04 17.94 -14.13
CA VAL A 317 8.33 19.09 -15.01
C VAL A 317 8.39 20.35 -14.14
N PRO A 318 9.46 21.17 -14.25
CA PRO A 318 9.59 22.38 -13.46
C PRO A 318 8.36 23.29 -13.57
N GLY A 319 7.86 23.76 -12.43
CA GLY A 319 6.68 24.60 -12.35
C GLY A 319 5.33 23.89 -12.54
N SER A 320 5.29 22.54 -12.66
CA SER A 320 4.04 21.79 -12.81
C SER A 320 3.39 21.37 -11.49
N VAL A 321 4.13 21.41 -10.36
CA VAL A 321 3.57 21.01 -9.07
C VAL A 321 2.51 22.01 -8.61
N ARG A 322 1.33 21.49 -8.30
CA ARG A 322 0.14 22.26 -7.85
C ARG A 322 -0.48 21.59 -6.63
N VAL A 323 -1.21 22.40 -5.86
CA VAL A 323 -2.08 21.94 -4.77
C VAL A 323 -3.49 22.44 -5.07
N PRO A 324 -4.24 21.76 -5.95
CA PRO A 324 -5.57 22.23 -6.36
C PRO A 324 -6.59 22.19 -5.21
N GLU A 325 -6.39 21.30 -4.23
CA GLU A 325 -7.25 21.17 -3.07
C GLU A 325 -6.38 21.10 -1.80
N LEU A 326 -6.69 21.94 -0.83
CA LEU A 326 -6.00 22.00 0.46
C LEU A 326 -7.02 21.95 1.59
N PHE A 327 -6.86 20.99 2.52
CA PHE A 327 -7.70 20.81 3.71
C PHE A 327 -9.18 20.57 3.39
N VAL A 328 -9.49 19.71 2.46
CA VAL A 328 -10.86 19.32 2.12
C VAL A 328 -11.29 18.19 3.02
N VAL A 329 -12.47 18.32 3.65
CA VAL A 329 -13.09 17.22 4.38
C VAL A 329 -13.86 16.34 3.43
N GLU A 330 -13.48 15.07 3.35
CA GLU A 330 -14.16 14.07 2.54
C GLU A 330 -14.88 13.06 3.42
N PRO A 331 -16.18 12.83 3.17
CA PRO A 331 -16.93 11.80 3.87
C PRO A 331 -16.63 10.41 3.29
N PHE A 332 -16.25 9.49 4.16
CA PHE A 332 -16.19 8.05 3.90
C PHE A 332 -17.32 7.35 4.67
N PRO A 333 -17.58 6.07 4.43
CA PRO A 333 -18.71 5.39 5.06
C PRO A 333 -18.73 5.48 6.60
N ALA A 334 -17.56 5.40 7.24
CA ALA A 334 -17.46 5.39 8.70
C ALA A 334 -16.80 6.63 9.30
N VAL A 335 -16.15 7.45 8.50
CA VAL A 335 -15.31 8.57 8.97
C VAL A 335 -15.35 9.77 8.03
N HIS A 336 -15.00 10.94 8.56
CA HIS A 336 -14.55 12.09 7.77
C HIS A 336 -13.03 12.13 7.76
N HIS A 337 -12.42 12.36 6.59
CA HIS A 337 -10.98 12.57 6.45
C HIS A 337 -10.67 14.00 6.01
N LEU A 338 -9.59 14.56 6.55
CA LEU A 338 -9.01 15.82 6.04
C LEU A 338 -7.97 15.46 4.98
N VAL A 339 -8.25 15.84 3.75
CA VAL A 339 -7.48 15.44 2.55
C VAL A 339 -6.97 16.69 1.83
N SER A 340 -5.74 16.62 1.36
CA SER A 340 -5.20 17.57 0.40
C SER A 340 -4.80 16.84 -0.87
N THR A 341 -4.88 17.52 -2.01
CA THR A 341 -4.52 16.95 -3.32
C THR A 341 -3.33 17.70 -3.89
N ILE A 342 -2.31 16.96 -4.30
CA ILE A 342 -1.14 17.48 -4.99
C ILE A 342 -1.10 16.86 -6.37
N THR A 343 -0.91 17.69 -7.39
CA THR A 343 -0.78 17.25 -8.78
C THR A 343 0.52 17.78 -9.39
N ALA A 344 1.04 17.04 -10.35
CA ALA A 344 2.22 17.43 -11.11
C ALA A 344 2.24 16.69 -12.46
N ARG A 345 3.18 17.05 -13.32
CA ARG A 345 3.45 16.32 -14.56
C ARG A 345 4.83 15.68 -14.46
N LEU A 346 4.90 14.38 -14.72
CA LEU A 346 6.16 13.65 -14.76
C LEU A 346 7.02 14.16 -15.91
N SER A 347 8.32 14.35 -15.68
CA SER A 347 9.29 14.65 -16.73
C SER A 347 9.25 13.57 -17.83
N MET A 348 9.27 14.00 -19.10
CA MET A 348 9.14 13.08 -20.25
C MET A 348 10.28 12.06 -20.38
N THR A 349 11.41 12.32 -19.74
CA THR A 349 12.57 11.42 -19.75
C THR A 349 12.57 10.41 -18.61
N LEU A 350 11.60 10.48 -17.70
CA LEU A 350 11.50 9.65 -16.52
C LEU A 350 10.32 8.68 -16.58
N HIS A 351 10.41 7.62 -15.79
CA HIS A 351 9.44 6.55 -15.69
C HIS A 351 8.70 6.55 -14.34
N ALA A 352 7.63 5.77 -14.25
CA ALA A 352 6.91 5.55 -12.98
C ALA A 352 7.84 5.04 -11.86
N SER A 353 8.82 4.20 -12.18
CA SER A 353 9.83 3.72 -11.25
C SER A 353 10.69 4.85 -10.66
N ASP A 354 11.02 5.86 -11.43
CA ASP A 354 11.75 7.04 -10.96
C ASP A 354 10.91 7.86 -9.97
N LEU A 355 9.61 8.02 -10.26
CA LEU A 355 8.66 8.68 -9.37
C LEU A 355 8.53 7.94 -8.04
N LEU A 356 8.35 6.62 -8.10
CA LEU A 356 8.23 5.80 -6.88
C LEU A 356 9.49 5.92 -6.03
N ARG A 357 10.67 5.80 -6.65
CA ARG A 357 11.96 5.93 -5.97
C ARG A 357 12.15 7.30 -5.30
N ALA A 358 11.77 8.37 -5.97
CA ALA A 358 11.93 9.73 -5.47
C ALA A 358 11.05 10.02 -4.22
N ALA A 359 9.90 9.38 -4.13
CA ALA A 359 8.92 9.62 -3.07
C ALA A 359 8.92 8.57 -1.96
N PHE A 360 9.53 7.41 -2.18
CA PHE A 360 9.49 6.26 -1.28
C PHE A 360 10.52 6.36 -0.13
N PRO A 361 10.13 5.95 1.10
CA PRO A 361 8.77 5.67 1.55
C PRO A 361 7.96 6.96 1.75
N GLY A 362 6.64 6.82 1.91
CA GLY A 362 5.74 7.96 2.01
C GLY A 362 6.03 8.86 3.23
N GLY A 363 5.85 10.16 3.04
CA GLY A 363 6.06 11.14 4.12
C GLY A 363 5.07 10.99 5.27
N SER A 364 3.82 10.61 4.97
CA SER A 364 2.74 10.47 5.97
C SER A 364 3.03 9.41 7.05
N ILE A 365 3.90 8.45 6.75
CA ILE A 365 4.22 7.32 7.63
C ILE A 365 5.67 7.33 8.14
N THR A 366 6.44 8.33 7.80
CA THR A 366 7.82 8.53 8.26
C THR A 366 7.96 9.76 9.13
N GLY A 367 8.03 10.91 8.55
CA GLY A 367 8.15 12.18 9.23
C GLY A 367 8.92 13.22 8.42
N ALA A 368 9.27 14.30 9.05
CA ALA A 368 9.96 15.42 8.41
C ALA A 368 11.08 15.96 9.33
N PRO A 369 12.30 16.14 8.82
CA PRO A 369 12.81 15.67 7.53
C PRO A 369 12.80 14.13 7.41
N LYS A 370 12.49 13.63 6.22
CA LYS A 370 12.21 12.19 6.03
C LYS A 370 13.36 11.27 6.47
N VAL A 371 14.57 11.51 5.99
CA VAL A 371 15.73 10.65 6.29
C VAL A 371 16.00 10.63 7.79
N ARG A 372 15.99 11.80 8.43
CA ARG A 372 16.20 11.89 9.88
C ARG A 372 15.10 11.18 10.67
N ALA A 373 13.86 11.31 10.25
CA ALA A 373 12.75 10.58 10.86
C ALA A 373 12.94 9.06 10.72
N MET A 374 13.36 8.59 9.56
CA MET A 374 13.65 7.16 9.32
C MET A 374 14.80 6.64 10.19
N GLU A 375 15.84 7.44 10.42
CA GLU A 375 16.94 7.09 11.35
C GLU A 375 16.41 6.92 12.78
N ILE A 376 15.58 7.85 13.24
CA ILE A 376 14.97 7.81 14.58
C ILE A 376 14.02 6.60 14.72
N ILE A 377 13.24 6.32 13.69
CA ILE A 377 12.37 5.13 13.65
C ILE A 377 13.19 3.85 13.81
N ASP A 378 14.29 3.72 13.08
CA ASP A 378 15.16 2.55 13.18
C ASP A 378 15.83 2.41 14.55
N GLU A 379 16.15 3.53 15.21
CA GLU A 379 16.72 3.56 16.55
C GLU A 379 15.70 3.12 17.61
N LEU A 380 14.44 3.55 17.50
CA LEU A 380 13.46 3.42 18.57
C LEU A 380 12.52 2.23 18.43
N GLU A 381 12.13 1.86 17.23
CA GLU A 381 11.28 0.69 17.02
C GLU A 381 12.12 -0.59 17.14
N PRO A 382 11.67 -1.59 17.94
CA PRO A 382 12.50 -2.77 18.22
C PRO A 382 12.76 -3.63 16.99
N GLN A 383 11.79 -3.73 16.07
CA GLN A 383 11.88 -4.54 14.86
C GLN A 383 11.69 -3.68 13.61
N ARG A 384 12.25 -4.14 12.51
CA ARG A 384 12.03 -3.56 11.19
C ARG A 384 10.56 -3.66 10.79
N ARG A 385 10.09 -2.69 10.03
CA ARG A 385 8.68 -2.60 9.60
C ARG A 385 8.30 -3.62 8.54
N ASN A 386 9.24 -4.08 7.73
CA ASN A 386 9.03 -5.00 6.62
C ASN A 386 7.97 -4.46 5.62
N ALA A 387 6.86 -5.19 5.40
CA ALA A 387 5.79 -4.77 4.48
C ALA A 387 5.03 -3.53 4.96
N TRP A 388 4.86 -3.36 6.26
CA TRP A 388 4.09 -2.26 6.83
C TRP A 388 4.74 -0.90 6.57
N CYS A 389 3.93 0.08 6.21
CA CYS A 389 4.38 1.43 5.84
C CYS A 389 5.22 1.50 4.54
N GLY A 390 5.12 0.47 3.72
CA GLY A 390 5.58 0.48 2.34
C GLY A 390 4.44 0.83 1.38
N SER A 391 4.41 0.14 0.25
CA SER A 391 3.45 0.35 -0.83
C SER A 391 3.05 -0.97 -1.49
N ILE A 392 1.81 -1.07 -1.92
CA ILE A 392 1.33 -2.11 -2.84
C ILE A 392 0.71 -1.42 -4.04
N GLY A 393 1.00 -1.91 -5.24
CA GLY A 393 0.39 -1.40 -6.44
C GLY A 393 1.04 -1.92 -7.70
N TYR A 394 0.81 -1.20 -8.80
CA TYR A 394 1.28 -1.58 -10.13
C TYR A 394 2.04 -0.46 -10.83
N LEU A 395 2.96 -0.88 -11.71
CA LEU A 395 3.60 -0.08 -12.75
C LEU A 395 3.29 -0.76 -14.08
N SER A 396 2.39 -0.16 -14.87
CA SER A 396 1.91 -0.75 -16.12
C SER A 396 2.91 -0.55 -17.26
N TYR A 397 2.89 -1.46 -18.23
CA TYR A 397 3.61 -1.30 -19.48
C TYR A 397 3.28 0.01 -20.23
N CYS A 398 2.06 0.55 -20.05
CA CYS A 398 1.67 1.83 -20.65
C CYS A 398 2.21 3.07 -19.91
N GLY A 399 2.96 2.88 -18.82
CA GLY A 399 3.51 3.95 -18.00
C GLY A 399 2.65 4.40 -16.84
N ASN A 400 1.41 3.94 -16.73
CA ASN A 400 0.56 4.21 -15.58
C ASN A 400 1.08 3.51 -14.32
N MET A 401 0.83 4.13 -13.17
CA MET A 401 1.11 3.57 -11.85
C MET A 401 0.01 3.97 -10.87
N ASP A 402 -0.37 3.09 -9.98
CA ASP A 402 -1.14 3.41 -8.79
C ASP A 402 -0.67 2.57 -7.62
N THR A 403 -0.38 3.22 -6.50
CA THR A 403 0.18 2.59 -5.32
C THR A 403 -0.50 3.08 -4.06
N SER A 404 -0.59 2.22 -3.06
CA SER A 404 -1.12 2.50 -1.73
C SER A 404 -0.01 2.73 -0.72
N ILE A 405 -0.38 3.26 0.45
CA ILE A 405 0.42 3.16 1.67
C ILE A 405 -0.04 1.92 2.43
N THR A 406 0.86 0.99 2.74
CA THR A 406 0.53 -0.26 3.45
C THR A 406 0.38 -0.05 4.96
N ILE A 407 -0.64 0.72 5.34
CA ILE A 407 -1.16 0.82 6.69
C ILE A 407 -2.40 -0.07 6.83
N ARG A 408 -2.81 -0.41 8.04
CA ARG A 408 -3.89 -1.41 8.28
C ARG A 408 -3.63 -2.68 7.48
N THR A 409 -2.40 -3.14 7.57
CA THR A 409 -1.87 -4.23 6.76
C THR A 409 -1.28 -5.28 7.68
N LEU A 410 -1.66 -6.54 7.43
CA LEU A 410 -1.13 -7.69 8.14
C LEU A 410 -0.12 -8.43 7.28
N THR A 411 0.93 -8.88 7.93
CA THR A 411 1.92 -9.78 7.36
C THR A 411 1.75 -11.16 7.97
N ALA A 412 1.50 -12.17 7.15
CA ALA A 412 1.41 -13.56 7.56
C ALA A 412 2.69 -14.29 7.18
N TRP A 413 3.40 -14.80 8.16
CA TRP A 413 4.66 -15.50 7.96
C TRP A 413 4.91 -16.54 9.04
N GLN A 414 5.20 -17.77 8.64
CA GLN A 414 5.52 -18.90 9.52
C GLN A 414 4.53 -19.09 10.69
N GLY A 415 3.22 -19.06 10.39
CA GLY A 415 2.18 -19.26 11.39
C GLY A 415 1.98 -18.08 12.35
N GLN A 416 2.56 -16.93 12.04
CA GLN A 416 2.42 -15.70 12.80
C GLN A 416 1.77 -14.61 11.94
N LEU A 417 0.85 -13.87 12.53
CA LEU A 417 0.31 -12.62 11.98
C LEU A 417 0.92 -11.43 12.70
N TYR A 418 1.36 -10.46 11.91
CA TYR A 418 1.90 -9.19 12.40
C TYR A 418 1.02 -8.05 11.92
N CYS A 419 0.65 -7.16 12.82
CA CYS A 419 -0.12 -5.96 12.52
C CYS A 419 0.44 -4.79 13.32
N SER A 420 0.93 -3.77 12.63
CA SER A 420 1.51 -2.60 13.28
C SER A 420 0.57 -1.41 13.23
N ALA A 421 0.70 -0.53 14.20
CA ALA A 421 0.00 0.74 14.24
C ALA A 421 0.88 1.82 14.83
N GLY A 422 0.81 3.01 14.26
CA GLY A 422 1.57 4.16 14.70
C GLY A 422 0.85 5.47 14.42
N GLY A 423 1.44 6.53 14.89
CA GLY A 423 0.98 7.89 14.66
C GLY A 423 2.13 8.86 14.54
N GLY A 424 1.91 9.98 13.85
CA GLY A 424 2.87 11.06 13.73
C GLY A 424 2.95 11.85 15.04
N ILE A 425 4.09 11.80 15.70
CA ILE A 425 4.35 12.56 16.92
C ILE A 425 4.94 13.92 16.54
N VAL A 426 4.32 14.96 17.06
CA VAL A 426 4.76 16.37 16.95
C VAL A 426 5.00 16.95 18.34
N ALA A 427 5.56 18.16 18.41
CA ALA A 427 5.92 18.78 19.68
C ALA A 427 4.76 18.88 20.70
N ASP A 428 3.55 19.10 20.20
CA ASP A 428 2.33 19.23 21.02
C ASP A 428 1.61 17.89 21.29
N SER A 429 2.17 16.77 20.86
CA SER A 429 1.59 15.44 21.08
C SER A 429 1.64 15.06 22.55
N GLU A 430 0.59 14.37 23.00
CA GLU A 430 0.48 13.83 24.36
C GLU A 430 0.65 12.31 24.34
N GLU A 431 1.51 11.80 25.22
CA GLU A 431 1.88 10.38 25.28
C GLU A 431 0.69 9.43 25.37
N ALA A 432 -0.27 9.71 26.26
CA ALA A 432 -1.43 8.86 26.44
C ALA A 432 -2.35 8.83 25.21
N ALA A 433 -2.53 9.99 24.56
CA ALA A 433 -3.36 10.10 23.37
C ALA A 433 -2.72 9.36 22.17
N GLU A 434 -1.42 9.53 21.95
CA GLU A 434 -0.70 8.87 20.86
C GLU A 434 -0.64 7.33 21.07
N TYR A 435 -0.47 6.90 22.31
CA TYR A 435 -0.53 5.48 22.63
C TYR A 435 -1.91 4.88 22.34
N GLN A 436 -2.98 5.56 22.77
CA GLN A 436 -4.36 5.12 22.51
C GLN A 436 -4.66 5.08 21.00
N GLU A 437 -4.17 6.05 20.25
CA GLU A 437 -4.36 6.12 18.80
C GLU A 437 -3.82 4.88 18.08
N THR A 438 -2.73 4.27 18.57
CA THR A 438 -2.21 3.03 17.99
C THR A 438 -3.21 1.88 18.06
N PHE A 439 -3.99 1.79 19.14
CA PHE A 439 -5.06 0.80 19.29
C PHE A 439 -6.28 1.16 18.44
N ASP A 440 -6.69 2.42 18.45
CA ASP A 440 -7.89 2.89 17.73
C ASP A 440 -7.78 2.59 16.23
N LYS A 441 -6.58 2.65 15.67
CA LYS A 441 -6.31 2.36 14.26
C LYS A 441 -6.46 0.90 13.87
N VAL A 442 -6.22 -0.05 14.78
CA VAL A 442 -6.18 -1.48 14.45
C VAL A 442 -7.13 -2.35 15.24
N ASN A 443 -7.73 -1.86 16.32
CA ASN A 443 -8.62 -2.67 17.16
C ASN A 443 -9.71 -3.38 16.38
N ARG A 444 -10.32 -2.71 15.39
CA ARG A 444 -11.36 -3.30 14.56
C ARG A 444 -10.84 -4.51 13.77
N ILE A 445 -9.59 -4.44 13.29
CA ILE A 445 -8.93 -5.53 12.57
C ILE A 445 -8.61 -6.68 13.54
N LEU A 446 -7.99 -6.36 14.67
CA LEU A 446 -7.56 -7.37 15.64
C LEU A 446 -8.75 -8.14 16.22
N GLN A 447 -9.79 -7.43 16.65
CA GLN A 447 -11.01 -8.02 17.21
C GLN A 447 -11.79 -8.85 16.20
N GLN A 448 -11.81 -8.45 14.93
CA GLN A 448 -12.51 -9.19 13.88
C GLN A 448 -11.92 -10.60 13.67
N LEU A 449 -10.62 -10.76 13.87
CA LEU A 449 -9.95 -12.06 13.72
C LEU A 449 -10.00 -12.91 15.00
N GLU A 450 -10.37 -12.34 16.14
CA GLU A 450 -10.57 -13.07 17.41
C GLU A 450 -11.92 -13.80 17.47
N ASN A 451 -12.87 -13.41 16.62
CA ASN A 451 -14.22 -13.97 16.54
C ASN A 451 -14.32 -15.04 15.43
#